data_a131bca87208b072bb273e604293dd38
#
_entry.id   a131bca87208b072bb273e604293dd38
#
_cell.length_a   1.000
_cell.length_b   1.000
_cell.length_c   1.000
_cell.angle_alpha   90.00
_cell.angle_beta   90.00
_cell.angle_gamma   90.00
#
_symmetry.space_group_name_H-M   'P 1'
#
loop_
_entity.id
_entity.type
_entity.pdbx_description
1 polymer ?
#
loop_
_entity_poly.entity_id
_entity_poly.type
_entity_poly.pdbx_seq_one_letter_code
_entity_poly.pdbx_strand_id
1 'polypeptide(L)'
;MGGPEKTVGFLGFGRIAQVTLNRLVGFGITRCIYTTRIGSPPKEELENSLTEKYRGVNPAFESVRQVDLKTLARESDVLFILAPGGAETRNVVNEGFLREMKRTSVLVNTSRGSLVDSNALAMALSQGWIWGAGLDVVEGEPDVSANHPLVKEPKLVLRFGTLSHCG
;
A
#
# COMPACT_ATOMS: atom_id res chain seq x y z
N MET A 1 3.73 23.92 15.43
CA MET A 1 3.60 22.57 15.97
C MET A 1 3.42 21.64 14.78
N GLY A 2 4.45 20.83 14.43
CA GLY A 2 4.35 19.83 13.36
C GLY A 2 3.29 18.80 13.74
N GLY A 3 2.37 18.48 12.84
CA GLY A 3 1.49 17.34 13.00
C GLY A 3 2.34 16.06 13.09
N PRO A 4 1.76 14.92 13.53
CA PRO A 4 2.50 13.68 13.62
C PRO A 4 3.09 13.32 12.24
N GLU A 5 4.36 12.97 12.22
CA GLU A 5 5.07 12.51 11.01
C GLU A 5 4.27 11.42 10.33
N LYS A 6 3.96 11.62 9.05
CA LYS A 6 3.19 10.66 8.25
C LYS A 6 4.09 10.02 7.20
N THR A 7 4.19 8.70 7.27
CA THR A 7 4.96 7.89 6.36
C THR A 7 4.06 7.20 5.35
N VAL A 8 4.28 7.47 4.06
CA VAL A 8 3.68 6.68 2.99
C VAL A 8 4.62 5.56 2.57
N GLY A 9 4.10 4.34 2.49
CA GLY A 9 4.80 3.17 2.00
C GLY A 9 4.31 2.78 0.59
N PHE A 10 5.25 2.30 -0.24
CA PHE A 10 4.93 1.76 -1.56
C PHE A 10 5.52 0.37 -1.72
N LEU A 11 4.66 -0.62 -1.91
CA LEU A 11 5.06 -1.92 -2.43
C LEU A 11 5.13 -1.82 -3.96
N GLY A 12 6.34 -1.61 -4.49
CA GLY A 12 6.60 -1.24 -5.88
C GLY A 12 6.69 0.26 -6.10
N PHE A 13 7.83 0.75 -6.61
CA PHE A 13 8.11 2.19 -6.78
C PHE A 13 8.37 2.56 -8.25
N GLY A 14 7.35 2.28 -9.09
CA GLY A 14 7.32 2.67 -10.51
C GLY A 14 6.77 4.08 -10.74
N ARG A 15 6.43 4.39 -12.00
CA ARG A 15 5.88 5.72 -12.39
C ARG A 15 4.62 6.08 -11.60
N ILE A 16 3.69 5.13 -11.42
CA ILE A 16 2.43 5.38 -10.69
C ILE A 16 2.72 5.77 -9.25
N ALA A 17 3.63 5.07 -8.55
CA ALA A 17 4.01 5.38 -7.19
C ALA A 17 4.59 6.80 -7.07
N GLN A 18 5.49 7.19 -7.97
CA GLN A 18 6.09 8.53 -7.97
C GLN A 18 5.06 9.64 -8.24
N VAL A 19 4.12 9.41 -9.16
CA VAL A 19 3.00 10.34 -9.42
C VAL A 19 2.07 10.44 -8.21
N THR A 20 1.80 9.32 -7.53
CA THR A 20 1.00 9.29 -6.31
C THR A 20 1.70 10.04 -5.18
N LEU A 21 3.00 9.78 -4.96
CA LEU A 21 3.80 10.51 -3.98
C LEU A 21 3.78 12.02 -4.21
N ASN A 22 3.95 12.44 -5.46
CA ASN A 22 3.92 13.87 -5.82
C ASN A 22 2.61 14.59 -5.40
N ARG A 23 1.49 13.87 -5.37
CA ARG A 23 0.22 14.41 -4.88
C ARG A 23 0.14 14.37 -3.35
N LEU A 24 0.60 13.30 -2.73
CA LEU A 24 0.50 13.09 -1.29
C LEU A 24 1.36 14.05 -0.47
N VAL A 25 2.49 14.52 -1.02
CA VAL A 25 3.35 15.51 -0.35
C VAL A 25 2.58 16.79 -0.02
N GLY A 26 1.65 17.21 -0.91
CA GLY A 26 0.76 18.35 -0.67
C GLY A 26 -0.27 18.12 0.46
N PHE A 27 -0.51 16.87 0.86
CA PHE A 27 -1.40 16.51 1.97
C PHE A 27 -0.64 16.28 3.30
N GLY A 28 0.61 16.72 3.39
CA GLY A 28 1.37 16.68 4.64
C GLY A 28 2.12 15.36 4.91
N ILE A 29 2.31 14.52 3.90
CA ILE A 29 3.23 13.39 4.02
C ILE A 29 4.66 13.93 4.16
N THR A 30 5.39 13.44 5.17
CA THR A 30 6.75 13.87 5.48
C THR A 30 7.81 12.83 5.12
N ARG A 31 7.44 11.56 5.02
CA ARG A 31 8.36 10.46 4.70
C ARG A 31 7.77 9.53 3.65
N CYS A 32 8.63 9.07 2.74
CA CYS A 32 8.30 8.04 1.77
C CYS A 32 9.26 6.87 1.92
N ILE A 33 8.73 5.67 2.11
CA ILE A 33 9.49 4.44 2.07
C ILE A 33 8.93 3.51 0.99
N TYR A 34 9.79 2.71 0.37
CA TYR A 34 9.33 1.83 -0.68
C TYR A 34 10.16 0.54 -0.77
N THR A 35 9.56 -0.49 -1.36
CA THR A 35 10.30 -1.68 -1.79
C THR A 35 10.26 -1.82 -3.30
N THR A 36 11.27 -2.49 -3.83
CA THR A 36 11.35 -2.94 -5.21
C THR A 36 11.47 -4.47 -5.25
N ARG A 37 11.87 -5.05 -6.40
CA ARG A 37 12.18 -6.48 -6.49
C ARG A 37 13.25 -6.84 -5.44
N ILE A 38 13.06 -7.98 -4.78
CA ILE A 38 14.02 -8.50 -3.79
C ILE A 38 15.43 -8.55 -4.41
N GLY A 39 16.42 -8.04 -3.66
CA GLY A 39 17.81 -7.98 -4.11
C GLY A 39 18.17 -6.81 -5.04
N SER A 40 17.22 -5.95 -5.41
CA SER A 40 17.57 -4.73 -6.16
C SER A 40 18.25 -3.72 -5.25
N PRO A 41 19.38 -3.13 -5.68
CA PRO A 41 20.07 -2.11 -4.89
C PRO A 41 19.24 -0.83 -4.77
N PRO A 42 19.44 -0.04 -3.70
CA PRO A 42 18.85 1.29 -3.57
C PRO A 42 19.22 2.18 -4.76
N LYS A 43 18.30 3.05 -5.14
CA LYS A 43 18.50 4.06 -6.20
C LYS A 43 18.81 5.41 -5.57
N GLU A 44 19.97 5.53 -4.95
CA GLU A 44 20.38 6.70 -4.14
C GLU A 44 20.23 8.04 -4.87
N GLU A 45 20.62 8.11 -6.14
CA GLU A 45 20.47 9.32 -6.96
C GLU A 45 19.00 9.73 -7.11
N LEU A 46 18.11 8.76 -7.38
CA LEU A 46 16.67 8.99 -7.49
C LEU A 46 16.08 9.41 -6.14
N GLU A 47 16.46 8.74 -5.06
CA GLU A 47 16.01 9.03 -3.70
C GLU A 47 16.38 10.45 -3.27
N ASN A 48 17.62 10.84 -3.50
CA ASN A 48 18.12 12.18 -3.21
C ASN A 48 17.41 13.25 -4.05
N SER A 49 17.31 13.03 -5.36
CA SER A 49 16.62 13.95 -6.28
C SER A 49 15.15 14.15 -5.90
N LEU A 50 14.43 13.07 -5.57
CA LEU A 50 13.04 13.18 -5.14
C LEU A 50 12.91 13.84 -3.77
N THR A 51 13.83 13.56 -2.85
CA THR A 51 13.84 14.18 -1.52
C THR A 51 13.99 15.70 -1.62
N GLU A 52 14.96 16.18 -2.39
CA GLU A 52 15.16 17.61 -2.62
C GLU A 52 13.96 18.27 -3.30
N LYS A 53 13.44 17.63 -4.36
CA LYS A 53 12.24 18.08 -5.05
C LYS A 53 11.06 18.29 -4.09
N TYR A 54 10.81 17.31 -3.21
CA TYR A 54 9.64 17.35 -2.32
C TYR A 54 9.83 18.28 -1.11
N ARG A 55 11.06 18.52 -0.68
CA ARG A 55 11.37 19.60 0.28
C ARG A 55 11.01 20.97 -0.26
N GLY A 56 11.13 21.18 -1.58
CA GLY A 56 10.66 22.40 -2.23
C GLY A 56 9.14 22.61 -2.19
N VAL A 57 8.36 21.53 -2.04
CA VAL A 57 6.89 21.57 -1.92
C VAL A 57 6.44 21.58 -0.46
N ASN A 58 7.05 20.75 0.36
CA ASN A 58 6.80 20.62 1.79
C ASN A 58 8.15 20.65 2.54
N PRO A 59 8.51 21.78 3.18
CA PRO A 59 9.79 21.91 3.90
C PRO A 59 9.99 20.87 5.02
N ALA A 60 8.90 20.27 5.53
CA ALA A 60 8.98 19.20 6.52
C ALA A 60 9.22 17.82 5.90
N PHE A 61 9.32 17.71 4.56
CA PHE A 61 9.58 16.44 3.91
C PHE A 61 11.01 15.97 4.18
N GLU A 62 11.15 14.79 4.75
CA GLU A 62 12.42 14.28 5.24
C GLU A 62 13.19 13.47 4.18
N SER A 63 12.53 12.42 3.62
CA SER A 63 13.23 11.49 2.76
C SER A 63 12.34 10.61 1.88
N VAL A 64 12.93 10.14 0.78
CA VAL A 64 12.49 8.97 0.01
C VAL A 64 13.54 7.89 0.20
N ARG A 65 13.15 6.67 0.61
CA ARG A 65 14.12 5.61 0.94
C ARG A 65 13.60 4.21 0.60
N GLN A 66 14.44 3.38 0.00
CA GLN A 66 14.19 1.95 -0.15
C GLN A 66 14.38 1.23 1.18
N VAL A 67 13.47 0.30 1.48
CA VAL A 67 13.49 -0.52 2.70
C VAL A 67 13.12 -1.96 2.39
N ASP A 68 13.33 -2.87 3.34
CA ASP A 68 12.83 -4.23 3.28
C ASP A 68 11.31 -4.31 3.55
N LEU A 69 10.71 -5.47 3.28
CA LEU A 69 9.27 -5.69 3.46
C LEU A 69 8.81 -5.51 4.91
N LYS A 70 9.64 -5.90 5.88
CA LYS A 70 9.30 -5.81 7.29
C LYS A 70 9.28 -4.36 7.76
N THR A 71 10.26 -3.59 7.37
CA THR A 71 10.32 -2.15 7.63
C THR A 71 9.17 -1.42 6.94
N LEU A 72 8.85 -1.80 5.68
CA LEU A 72 7.70 -1.26 4.96
C LEU A 72 6.40 -1.46 5.74
N ALA A 73 6.16 -2.68 6.25
CA ALA A 73 4.96 -2.97 7.05
C ALA A 73 4.91 -2.13 8.33
N ARG A 74 6.01 -2.08 9.08
CA ARG A 74 6.07 -1.44 10.40
C ARG A 74 5.97 0.09 10.38
N GLU A 75 6.55 0.71 9.35
CA GLU A 75 6.69 2.16 9.34
C GLU A 75 5.57 2.86 8.54
N SER A 76 4.85 2.17 7.65
CA SER A 76 3.80 2.78 6.84
C SER A 76 2.57 3.20 7.66
N ASP A 77 2.15 4.44 7.53
CA ASP A 77 0.83 4.90 7.96
C ASP A 77 -0.20 4.68 6.86
N VAL A 78 0.21 4.83 5.61
CA VAL A 78 -0.57 4.45 4.42
C VAL A 78 0.32 3.61 3.53
N LEU A 79 -0.12 2.40 3.18
CA LEU A 79 0.58 1.49 2.28
C LEU A 79 -0.14 1.40 0.94
N PHE A 80 0.52 1.77 -0.14
CA PHE A 80 0.05 1.54 -1.51
C PHE A 80 0.72 0.31 -2.12
N ILE A 81 -0.10 -0.61 -2.65
CA ILE A 81 0.35 -1.79 -3.38
C ILE A 81 0.29 -1.46 -4.86
N LEU A 82 1.46 -1.26 -5.47
CA LEU A 82 1.63 -0.87 -6.88
C LEU A 82 2.66 -1.77 -7.60
N ALA A 83 3.05 -2.89 -6.99
CA ALA A 83 3.92 -3.87 -7.60
C ALA A 83 3.20 -4.64 -8.71
N PRO A 84 3.90 -5.09 -9.76
CA PRO A 84 3.33 -6.02 -10.73
C PRO A 84 3.00 -7.36 -10.06
N GLY A 85 1.89 -7.97 -10.48
CA GLY A 85 1.56 -9.33 -10.07
C GLY A 85 2.51 -10.35 -10.74
N GLY A 86 2.68 -11.49 -10.09
CA GLY A 86 3.51 -12.59 -10.56
C GLY A 86 3.65 -13.68 -9.49
N ALA A 87 4.27 -14.81 -9.86
CA ALA A 87 4.45 -15.94 -8.93
C ALA A 87 5.25 -15.53 -7.68
N GLU A 88 6.29 -14.71 -7.85
CA GLU A 88 7.17 -14.25 -6.76
C GLU A 88 6.51 -13.24 -5.81
N THR A 89 5.44 -12.58 -6.27
CA THR A 89 4.75 -11.54 -5.49
C THR A 89 3.38 -11.99 -5.00
N ARG A 90 2.97 -13.24 -5.30
CA ARG A 90 1.70 -13.78 -4.84
C ARG A 90 1.67 -13.83 -3.31
N ASN A 91 0.58 -13.29 -2.73
CA ASN A 91 0.37 -13.22 -1.28
C ASN A 91 1.57 -12.62 -0.51
N VAL A 92 2.30 -11.69 -1.13
CA VAL A 92 3.39 -10.97 -0.45
C VAL A 92 2.87 -10.20 0.76
N VAL A 93 1.64 -9.71 0.68
CA VAL A 93 0.90 -9.14 1.82
C VAL A 93 0.06 -10.25 2.44
N ASN A 94 0.68 -11.04 3.29
CA ASN A 94 0.10 -12.15 4.04
C ASN A 94 -0.17 -11.79 5.50
N GLU A 95 -0.60 -12.76 6.29
CA GLU A 95 -0.86 -12.58 7.72
C GLU A 95 0.34 -12.01 8.48
N GLY A 96 1.54 -12.55 8.23
CA GLY A 96 2.77 -12.08 8.89
C GLY A 96 3.07 -10.61 8.58
N PHE A 97 2.87 -10.19 7.32
CA PHE A 97 3.02 -8.79 6.92
C PHE A 97 1.98 -7.89 7.61
N LEU A 98 0.70 -8.29 7.60
CA LEU A 98 -0.40 -7.51 8.16
C LEU A 98 -0.32 -7.35 9.68
N ARG A 99 0.21 -8.36 10.38
CA ARG A 99 0.45 -8.29 11.84
C ARG A 99 1.56 -7.31 12.22
N GLU A 100 2.50 -7.05 11.33
CA GLU A 100 3.58 -6.08 11.55
C GLU A 100 3.14 -4.64 11.25
N MET A 101 1.99 -4.43 10.58
CA MET A 101 1.49 -3.09 10.26
C MET A 101 0.99 -2.37 11.52
N LYS A 102 0.98 -1.03 11.47
CA LYS A 102 0.41 -0.20 12.53
C LYS A 102 -1.12 -0.38 12.60
N ARG A 103 -1.67 -0.42 13.80
CA ARG A 103 -3.14 -0.47 13.98
C ARG A 103 -3.89 0.74 13.40
N THR A 104 -3.19 1.83 13.19
CA THR A 104 -3.72 3.05 12.57
C THR A 104 -3.49 3.11 11.07
N SER A 105 -2.85 2.12 10.48
CA SER A 105 -2.49 2.14 9.07
C SER A 105 -3.67 1.84 8.15
N VAL A 106 -3.57 2.37 6.94
CA VAL A 106 -4.49 2.09 5.83
C VAL A 106 -3.72 1.37 4.72
N LEU A 107 -4.32 0.31 4.17
CA LEU A 107 -3.80 -0.41 3.02
C LEU A 107 -4.62 -0.05 1.77
N VAL A 108 -3.94 0.25 0.66
CA VAL A 108 -4.59 0.55 -0.63
C VAL A 108 -4.01 -0.34 -1.71
N ASN A 109 -4.85 -1.15 -2.37
CA ASN A 109 -4.43 -1.98 -3.50
C ASN A 109 -5.19 -1.61 -4.78
N THR A 110 -4.47 -1.05 -5.74
CA THR A 110 -4.98 -0.70 -7.07
C THR A 110 -4.19 -1.41 -8.18
N SER A 111 -3.46 -2.47 -7.83
CA SER A 111 -2.60 -3.20 -8.76
C SER A 111 -3.16 -4.57 -9.15
N ARG A 112 -2.99 -5.57 -8.29
CA ARG A 112 -3.46 -6.95 -8.54
C ARG A 112 -3.98 -7.58 -7.24
N GLY A 113 -5.12 -8.25 -7.29
CA GLY A 113 -5.72 -8.95 -6.15
C GLY A 113 -4.79 -10.03 -5.55
N SER A 114 -4.09 -10.75 -6.41
CA SER A 114 -3.18 -11.83 -6.00
C SER A 114 -1.97 -11.42 -5.13
N LEU A 115 -1.72 -10.11 -4.97
CA LEU A 115 -0.65 -9.62 -4.10
C LEU A 115 -1.03 -9.68 -2.61
N VAL A 116 -2.32 -9.74 -2.31
CA VAL A 116 -2.87 -9.71 -0.95
C VAL A 116 -3.60 -11.01 -0.68
N ASP A 117 -3.27 -11.67 0.42
CA ASP A 117 -4.06 -12.79 0.93
C ASP A 117 -5.39 -12.26 1.47
N SER A 118 -6.47 -12.58 0.77
CA SER A 118 -7.82 -12.08 1.08
C SER A 118 -8.33 -12.56 2.44
N ASN A 119 -8.00 -13.78 2.86
CA ASN A 119 -8.40 -14.29 4.17
C ASN A 119 -7.63 -13.57 5.29
N ALA A 120 -6.33 -13.39 5.11
CA ALA A 120 -5.50 -12.67 6.06
C ALA A 120 -5.93 -11.20 6.19
N LEU A 121 -6.27 -10.55 5.08
CA LEU A 121 -6.76 -9.17 5.11
C LEU A 121 -8.12 -9.05 5.81
N ALA A 122 -9.07 -9.95 5.55
CA ALA A 122 -10.36 -9.97 6.24
C ALA A 122 -10.17 -10.15 7.75
N MET A 123 -9.27 -11.04 8.17
CA MET A 123 -8.92 -11.24 9.57
C MET A 123 -8.26 -9.99 10.18
N ALA A 124 -7.35 -9.35 9.46
CA ALA A 124 -6.67 -8.14 9.92
C ALA A 124 -7.66 -6.99 10.16
N LEU A 125 -8.65 -6.83 9.29
CA LEU A 125 -9.69 -5.82 9.41
C LEU A 125 -10.65 -6.13 10.57
N SER A 126 -11.15 -7.37 10.67
CA SER A 126 -12.08 -7.79 11.72
C SER A 126 -11.46 -7.71 13.10
N GLN A 127 -10.18 -8.11 13.25
CA GLN A 127 -9.45 -8.06 14.51
C GLN A 127 -8.77 -6.71 14.81
N GLY A 128 -8.83 -5.76 13.87
CA GLY A 128 -8.26 -4.42 14.06
C GLY A 128 -6.73 -4.39 14.10
N TRP A 129 -6.07 -5.26 13.31
CA TRP A 129 -4.61 -5.19 13.14
C TRP A 129 -4.22 -3.96 12.33
N ILE A 130 -5.09 -3.56 11.39
CA ILE A 130 -5.01 -2.30 10.65
C ILE A 130 -6.33 -1.52 10.79
N TRP A 131 -6.30 -0.23 10.49
CA TRP A 131 -7.50 0.61 10.60
C TRP A 131 -8.50 0.36 9.49
N GLY A 132 -8.04 0.14 8.25
CA GLY A 132 -8.92 -0.06 7.10
C GLY A 132 -8.15 -0.40 5.83
N ALA A 133 -8.89 -0.76 4.79
CA ALA A 133 -8.33 -1.00 3.46
C ALA A 133 -9.21 -0.42 2.35
N GLY A 134 -8.57 -0.03 1.23
CA GLY A 134 -9.22 0.35 -0.02
C GLY A 134 -8.72 -0.55 -1.15
N LEU A 135 -9.62 -1.28 -1.81
CA LEU A 135 -9.25 -2.21 -2.87
C LEU A 135 -10.01 -1.87 -4.15
N ASP A 136 -9.28 -1.71 -5.25
CA ASP A 136 -9.83 -1.64 -6.61
C ASP A 136 -9.78 -3.00 -7.31
N VAL A 137 -9.08 -3.95 -6.70
CA VAL A 137 -8.87 -5.32 -7.21
C VAL A 137 -8.88 -6.33 -6.07
N VAL A 138 -9.48 -7.50 -6.30
CA VAL A 138 -9.43 -8.65 -5.38
C VAL A 138 -9.02 -9.92 -6.13
N GLU A 139 -8.55 -10.93 -5.41
CA GLU A 139 -8.23 -12.21 -6.02
C GLU A 139 -9.51 -12.89 -6.50
N GLY A 140 -9.47 -13.46 -7.71
CA GLY A 140 -10.62 -14.16 -8.32
C GLY A 140 -11.48 -13.31 -9.24
N GLU A 141 -11.18 -12.01 -9.42
CA GLU A 141 -11.90 -11.22 -10.44
C GLU A 141 -11.77 -11.81 -11.85
N PRO A 142 -12.85 -11.75 -12.68
CA PRO A 142 -14.13 -11.06 -12.45
C PRO A 142 -15.16 -11.84 -11.64
N ASP A 143 -14.93 -13.11 -11.31
CA ASP A 143 -15.89 -14.05 -10.73
C ASP A 143 -15.89 -14.04 -9.20
N VAL A 144 -15.86 -12.86 -8.59
CA VAL A 144 -15.87 -12.73 -7.12
C VAL A 144 -17.24 -13.10 -6.56
N SER A 145 -17.30 -14.19 -5.80
CA SER A 145 -18.57 -14.66 -5.20
C SER A 145 -18.98 -13.78 -4.01
N ALA A 146 -20.30 -13.76 -3.71
CA ALA A 146 -20.84 -13.11 -2.52
C ALA A 146 -20.29 -13.70 -1.19
N ASN A 147 -19.68 -14.89 -1.25
CA ASN A 147 -19.03 -15.53 -0.11
C ASN A 147 -17.54 -15.18 0.02
N HIS A 148 -17.00 -14.32 -0.85
CA HIS A 148 -15.62 -13.87 -0.73
C HIS A 148 -15.38 -13.21 0.64
N PRO A 149 -14.30 -13.52 1.36
CA PRO A 149 -14.09 -13.09 2.75
C PRO A 149 -14.13 -11.58 2.95
N LEU A 150 -13.78 -10.82 1.92
CA LEU A 150 -13.73 -9.35 1.98
C LEU A 150 -15.06 -8.67 1.69
N VAL A 151 -16.06 -9.35 1.08
CA VAL A 151 -17.32 -8.70 0.66
C VAL A 151 -18.15 -8.19 1.84
N LYS A 152 -18.04 -8.81 3.01
CA LYS A 152 -18.82 -8.47 4.20
C LYS A 152 -18.05 -7.64 5.23
N GLU A 153 -16.82 -7.21 4.91
CA GLU A 153 -15.97 -6.51 5.87
C GLU A 153 -16.27 -5.00 5.89
N PRO A 154 -16.80 -4.44 6.99
CA PRO A 154 -17.28 -3.05 7.04
C PRO A 154 -16.17 -2.00 7.00
N LYS A 155 -14.93 -2.37 7.33
CA LYS A 155 -13.75 -1.47 7.28
C LYS A 155 -13.06 -1.47 5.92
N LEU A 156 -13.69 -2.09 4.93
CA LEU A 156 -13.19 -2.20 3.58
C LEU A 156 -13.99 -1.31 2.64
N VAL A 157 -13.29 -0.51 1.85
CA VAL A 157 -13.85 0.15 0.68
C VAL A 157 -13.48 -0.67 -0.54
N LEU A 158 -14.46 -1.38 -1.10
CA LEU A 158 -14.33 -2.10 -2.37
C LEU A 158 -14.92 -1.25 -3.50
N ARG A 159 -14.16 -1.13 -4.58
CA ARG A 159 -14.68 -0.63 -5.85
C ARG A 159 -14.62 -1.79 -6.85
N PHE A 160 -15.73 -2.47 -7.04
CA PHE A 160 -15.86 -3.42 -8.14
C PHE A 160 -15.99 -2.64 -9.45
N GLY A 161 -15.08 -2.84 -10.38
CA GLY A 161 -15.32 -2.48 -11.77
C GLY A 161 -16.55 -3.28 -12.24
N THR A 162 -17.64 -2.56 -12.53
CA THR A 162 -18.94 -3.06 -13.05
C THR A 162 -19.18 -4.55 -12.83
N LEU A 163 -19.88 -4.88 -11.76
CA LEU A 163 -20.66 -6.11 -11.72
C LEU A 163 -21.62 -6.04 -12.91
N SER A 164 -21.30 -6.75 -14.01
CA SER A 164 -22.28 -7.05 -15.02
C SER A 164 -23.42 -7.75 -14.31
N HIS A 165 -24.58 -7.12 -14.30
CA HIS A 165 -25.81 -7.68 -13.80
C HIS A 165 -26.06 -8.98 -14.57
N CYS A 166 -25.80 -10.11 -13.95
CA CYS A 166 -26.46 -11.35 -14.33
C CYS A 166 -27.87 -11.26 -13.77
N GLY A 167 -28.81 -10.98 -14.68
CA GLY A 167 -30.25 -11.07 -14.43
C GLY A 167 -30.67 -12.50 -14.16
#